data_83e6ea98239d8f13492223f332a5cb05
#
_entry.id   83e6ea98239d8f13492223f332a5cb05
#
_cell.length_a   1.000
_cell.length_b   1.000
_cell.length_c   1.000
_cell.angle_alpha   90.00
_cell.angle_beta   90.00
_cell.angle_gamma   90.00
#
_symmetry.space_group_name_H-M   'P 1'
#
loop_
_entity.id
_entity.type
_entity.pdbx_description
1 polymer ?
#
loop_
_entity_poly.entity_id
_entity_poly.type
_entity_poly.pdbx_seq_one_letter_code
_entity_poly.pdbx_strand_id
1 'polypeptide(L)'
;METVIVIGGGASGLIAALTAAEDKSRRVIVLERQQRIGRKLLATGNGRCNLTNTGASPENYHGENPAFAVPAHEKFPPEKALEYFHSLGLITVEEYGGRVYPLSHSANSVLDVLRFALEQSGVEVKSATSAREIYRDDTGWAVVTDGETLHCDKLIVACGGAAGAKLGGVSDGYELLKPLGHKRTGLYPSLVQLITEPEYPRSLKGVRADCRLRLFSGGEVLAESRGELQFTDNGVSGPAAFDVSRAASTGGKGLSIEADFFADYSVEAVTAMLCQRREKLPELTATDILAGMLHNRLGKMLIKYTALDANAPIKTLTDRQLTALARACKGFRLKLLGTEGFDNAQVTAGGIRTGGFNPETLESWFMPGLFVCGELLDIDGDCGGYNLQWAWASGRLAGRLGL
;
A
#
# COMPACT_ATOMS: atom_id res chain seq x y z
N MET A 1 -25.78 -29.38 -4.99
CA MET A 1 -25.21 -28.32 -4.15
C MET A 1 -24.05 -27.75 -4.92
N GLU A 2 -24.11 -26.48 -5.29
CA GLU A 2 -23.04 -25.80 -6.04
C GLU A 2 -21.78 -25.72 -5.19
N THR A 3 -20.63 -26.16 -5.71
CA THR A 3 -19.34 -26.10 -5.01
C THR A 3 -18.54 -24.93 -5.53
N VAL A 4 -18.04 -24.10 -4.60
CA VAL A 4 -17.20 -22.94 -4.89
C VAL A 4 -15.83 -23.14 -4.21
N ILE A 5 -14.76 -23.04 -4.98
CA ILE A 5 -13.41 -23.04 -4.42
C ILE A 5 -12.84 -21.61 -4.52
N VAL A 6 -12.25 -21.14 -3.41
CA VAL A 6 -11.51 -19.88 -3.32
C VAL A 6 -10.03 -20.18 -3.08
N ILE A 7 -9.17 -19.81 -4.01
CA ILE A 7 -7.71 -19.99 -3.87
C ILE A 7 -7.10 -18.71 -3.27
N GLY A 8 -6.66 -18.80 -2.01
CA GLY A 8 -6.06 -17.72 -1.23
C GLY A 8 -6.91 -17.30 -0.04
N GLY A 9 -6.43 -17.55 1.15
CA GLY A 9 -7.03 -17.14 2.44
C GLY A 9 -6.57 -15.75 2.91
N GLY A 10 -6.35 -14.81 1.96
CA GLY A 10 -6.05 -13.41 2.23
C GLY A 10 -7.32 -12.55 2.36
N ALA A 11 -7.14 -11.22 2.48
CA ALA A 11 -8.23 -10.28 2.67
C ALA A 11 -9.38 -10.46 1.67
N SER A 12 -9.09 -10.41 0.36
CA SER A 12 -10.11 -10.54 -0.70
C SER A 12 -10.74 -11.93 -0.73
N GLY A 13 -9.93 -12.99 -0.56
CA GLY A 13 -10.44 -14.37 -0.60
C GLY A 13 -11.36 -14.70 0.56
N LEU A 14 -11.08 -14.20 1.78
CA LEU A 14 -11.94 -14.42 2.94
C LEU A 14 -13.31 -13.74 2.76
N ILE A 15 -13.34 -12.50 2.26
CA ILE A 15 -14.61 -11.82 1.96
C ILE A 15 -15.34 -12.51 0.81
N ALA A 16 -14.63 -12.96 -0.24
CA ALA A 16 -15.26 -13.69 -1.34
C ALA A 16 -15.91 -14.99 -0.86
N ALA A 17 -15.21 -15.75 0.01
CA ALA A 17 -15.74 -16.98 0.57
C ALA A 17 -16.99 -16.73 1.46
N LEU A 18 -16.95 -15.72 2.32
CA LEU A 18 -18.08 -15.34 3.16
C LEU A 18 -19.29 -14.92 2.31
N THR A 19 -19.03 -14.16 1.24
CA THR A 19 -20.08 -13.72 0.33
C THR A 19 -20.71 -14.90 -0.43
N ALA A 20 -19.87 -15.82 -0.94
CA ALA A 20 -20.38 -17.01 -1.61
C ALA A 20 -21.22 -17.90 -0.68
N ALA A 21 -20.85 -17.97 0.61
CA ALA A 21 -21.55 -18.76 1.63
C ALA A 21 -22.84 -18.09 2.18
N GLU A 22 -23.19 -16.89 1.74
CA GLU A 22 -24.52 -16.29 2.03
C GLU A 22 -25.65 -17.14 1.45
N ASP A 23 -25.44 -17.75 0.29
CA ASP A 23 -26.31 -18.76 -0.26
C ASP A 23 -26.01 -20.13 0.39
N LYS A 24 -26.89 -20.55 1.30
CA LYS A 24 -26.75 -21.80 2.07
C LYS A 24 -26.85 -23.08 1.22
N SER A 25 -27.24 -22.98 -0.05
CA SER A 25 -27.22 -24.11 -0.98
C SER A 25 -25.82 -24.39 -1.55
N ARG A 26 -24.83 -23.55 -1.25
CA ARG A 26 -23.45 -23.66 -1.72
C ARG A 26 -22.53 -24.32 -0.69
N ARG A 27 -21.61 -25.12 -1.19
CA ARG A 27 -20.44 -25.59 -0.44
C ARG A 27 -19.25 -24.72 -0.80
N VAL A 28 -18.66 -24.01 0.16
CA VAL A 28 -17.54 -23.10 -0.08
C VAL A 28 -16.27 -23.64 0.59
N ILE A 29 -15.18 -23.75 -0.18
CA ILE A 29 -13.87 -24.24 0.28
C ILE A 29 -12.84 -23.16 0.01
N VAL A 30 -12.06 -22.77 1.04
CA VAL A 30 -10.92 -21.87 0.91
C VAL A 30 -9.63 -22.70 0.95
N LEU A 31 -8.78 -22.57 -0.06
CA LEU A 31 -7.45 -23.15 -0.10
C LEU A 31 -6.42 -22.09 0.27
N GLU A 32 -5.65 -22.32 1.32
CA GLU A 32 -4.58 -21.42 1.76
C GLU A 32 -3.24 -22.17 1.80
N ARG A 33 -2.27 -21.66 1.08
CA ARG A 33 -0.92 -22.25 1.00
C ARG A 33 -0.16 -22.24 2.33
N GLN A 34 -0.37 -21.18 3.11
CA GLN A 34 0.26 -21.03 4.40
C GLN A 34 -0.45 -21.87 5.49
N GLN A 35 0.24 -22.08 6.60
CA GLN A 35 -0.32 -22.79 7.76
C GLN A 35 -1.52 -22.07 8.40
N ARG A 36 -1.68 -20.77 8.11
CA ARG A 36 -2.75 -19.92 8.67
C ARG A 36 -3.22 -18.92 7.63
N ILE A 37 -4.53 -18.69 7.57
CA ILE A 37 -5.15 -17.63 6.77
C ILE A 37 -4.77 -16.24 7.28
N GLY A 38 -4.91 -15.22 6.44
CA GLY A 38 -4.80 -13.81 6.80
C GLY A 38 -3.39 -13.32 7.17
N ARG A 39 -2.34 -14.06 6.84
CA ARG A 39 -0.98 -13.74 7.31
C ARG A 39 -0.51 -12.35 6.87
N LYS A 40 -0.75 -11.95 5.60
CA LYS A 40 -0.41 -10.60 5.12
C LYS A 40 -1.30 -9.53 5.77
N LEU A 41 -2.59 -9.84 6.04
CA LEU A 41 -3.50 -8.94 6.74
C LEU A 41 -2.97 -8.54 8.13
N LEU A 42 -2.40 -9.50 8.88
CA LEU A 42 -1.83 -9.25 10.19
C LEU A 42 -0.67 -8.25 10.21
N ALA A 43 0.03 -8.07 9.08
CA ALA A 43 1.16 -7.14 8.97
C ALA A 43 0.74 -5.74 8.49
N THR A 44 -0.49 -5.58 8.00
CA THR A 44 -0.96 -4.29 7.46
C THR A 44 -1.05 -3.23 8.56
N GLY A 45 -0.80 -1.96 8.19
CA GLY A 45 -0.85 -0.84 9.14
C GLY A 45 0.11 -1.02 10.33
N ASN A 46 1.28 -1.63 10.13
CA ASN A 46 2.24 -1.98 11.20
C ASN A 46 1.61 -2.88 12.29
N GLY A 47 0.82 -3.87 11.88
CA GLY A 47 0.11 -4.79 12.79
C GLY A 47 -1.20 -4.25 13.36
N ARG A 48 -1.62 -3.04 12.97
CA ARG A 48 -2.87 -2.41 13.42
C ARG A 48 -4.05 -2.67 12.47
N CYS A 49 -3.81 -3.06 11.22
CA CYS A 49 -4.76 -3.17 10.12
C CYS A 49 -5.46 -1.84 9.80
N ASN A 50 -4.90 -1.05 8.89
CA ASN A 50 -5.61 0.09 8.31
C ASN A 50 -6.74 -0.43 7.40
N LEU A 51 -7.92 -0.67 8.01
CA LEU A 51 -9.02 -1.44 7.44
C LEU A 51 -9.57 -0.84 6.15
N THR A 52 -9.73 0.48 6.12
CA THR A 52 -10.20 1.27 4.98
C THR A 52 -9.83 2.73 5.16
N ASN A 53 -10.26 3.56 4.22
CA ASN A 53 -10.20 5.02 4.33
C ASN A 53 -11.58 5.59 4.00
N THR A 54 -12.14 6.44 4.86
CA THR A 54 -13.46 7.07 4.64
C THR A 54 -13.47 8.00 3.43
N GLY A 55 -12.29 8.49 3.01
CA GLY A 55 -12.12 9.28 1.80
C GLY A 55 -11.75 8.47 0.56
N ALA A 56 -11.83 7.12 0.60
CA ALA A 56 -11.46 6.32 -0.55
C ALA A 56 -12.42 6.54 -1.72
N SER A 57 -11.84 6.82 -2.87
CA SER A 57 -12.53 7.05 -4.12
C SER A 57 -11.79 6.35 -5.28
N PRO A 58 -12.39 6.20 -6.45
CA PRO A 58 -11.74 5.59 -7.60
C PRO A 58 -10.41 6.24 -8.01
N GLU A 59 -10.22 7.52 -7.74
CA GLU A 59 -9.00 8.28 -8.05
C GLU A 59 -7.77 7.82 -7.25
N ASN A 60 -7.99 7.09 -6.15
CA ASN A 60 -6.91 6.56 -5.33
C ASN A 60 -6.34 5.23 -5.86
N TYR A 61 -6.87 4.72 -6.98
CA TYR A 61 -6.44 3.46 -7.56
C TYR A 61 -5.65 3.65 -8.85
N HIS A 62 -4.70 2.76 -9.07
CA HIS A 62 -3.74 2.77 -10.15
C HIS A 62 -3.73 1.43 -10.89
N GLY A 63 -3.19 1.41 -12.11
CA GLY A 63 -3.09 0.25 -13.00
C GLY A 63 -3.11 0.71 -14.46
N GLU A 64 -3.10 -0.22 -15.43
CA GLU A 64 -3.32 0.15 -16.83
C GLU A 64 -4.74 0.67 -17.08
N ASN A 65 -5.72 0.18 -16.31
CA ASN A 65 -7.12 0.61 -16.38
C ASN A 65 -7.71 0.75 -14.97
N PRO A 66 -7.42 1.83 -14.23
CA PRO A 66 -7.92 2.00 -12.87
C PRO A 66 -9.44 2.14 -12.78
N ALA A 67 -10.13 2.56 -13.87
CA ALA A 67 -11.60 2.64 -13.93
C ALA A 67 -12.28 1.26 -13.74
N PHE A 68 -11.55 0.17 -13.91
CA PHE A 68 -12.04 -1.17 -13.61
C PHE A 68 -12.45 -1.35 -12.14
N ALA A 69 -11.87 -0.59 -11.22
CA ALA A 69 -12.21 -0.64 -9.80
C ALA A 69 -13.54 0.03 -9.46
N VAL A 70 -14.09 0.91 -10.33
CA VAL A 70 -15.27 1.73 -10.06
C VAL A 70 -16.51 0.89 -9.68
N PRO A 71 -16.93 -0.13 -10.43
CA PRO A 71 -18.13 -0.88 -10.07
C PRO A 71 -18.03 -1.60 -8.72
N ALA A 72 -16.87 -2.16 -8.39
CA ALA A 72 -16.67 -2.80 -7.10
C ALA A 72 -16.72 -1.78 -5.97
N HIS A 73 -16.10 -0.60 -6.15
CA HIS A 73 -16.10 0.48 -5.18
C HIS A 73 -17.53 1.04 -4.95
N GLU A 74 -18.29 1.27 -6.01
CA GLU A 74 -19.68 1.76 -5.92
C GLU A 74 -20.61 0.76 -5.22
N LYS A 75 -20.44 -0.53 -5.47
CA LYS A 75 -21.25 -1.59 -4.86
C LYS A 75 -20.87 -1.83 -3.39
N PHE A 76 -19.61 -1.63 -3.04
CA PHE A 76 -19.08 -1.82 -1.68
C PHE A 76 -18.09 -0.71 -1.29
N PRO A 77 -18.60 0.54 -1.12
CA PRO A 77 -17.78 1.68 -0.68
C PRO A 77 -17.35 1.53 0.78
N PRO A 78 -16.46 2.41 1.31
CA PRO A 78 -15.96 2.36 2.68
C PRO A 78 -17.05 2.24 3.74
N GLU A 79 -18.16 2.96 3.60
CA GLU A 79 -19.26 2.95 4.54
C GLU A 79 -19.88 1.54 4.65
N LYS A 80 -20.12 0.88 3.51
CA LYS A 80 -20.66 -0.50 3.48
C LYS A 80 -19.64 -1.52 3.99
N ALA A 81 -18.34 -1.28 3.75
CA ALA A 81 -17.29 -2.11 4.33
C ALA A 81 -17.29 -2.00 5.85
N LEU A 82 -17.42 -0.80 6.41
CA LEU A 82 -17.52 -0.58 7.85
C LEU A 82 -18.80 -1.21 8.43
N GLU A 83 -19.97 -1.00 7.82
CA GLU A 83 -21.22 -1.65 8.21
C GLU A 83 -21.07 -3.17 8.26
N TYR A 84 -20.44 -3.76 7.24
CA TYR A 84 -20.19 -5.19 7.17
C TYR A 84 -19.30 -5.67 8.34
N PHE A 85 -18.17 -5.02 8.58
CA PHE A 85 -17.30 -5.41 9.69
C PHE A 85 -17.94 -5.16 11.06
N HIS A 86 -18.73 -4.10 11.22
CA HIS A 86 -19.53 -3.87 12.44
C HIS A 86 -20.55 -4.99 12.67
N SER A 87 -21.20 -5.48 11.60
CA SER A 87 -22.14 -6.61 11.70
C SER A 87 -21.47 -7.92 12.14
N LEU A 88 -20.15 -8.05 11.89
CA LEU A 88 -19.33 -9.16 12.40
C LEU A 88 -18.84 -8.94 13.83
N GLY A 89 -19.19 -7.81 14.46
CA GLY A 89 -18.79 -7.47 15.83
C GLY A 89 -17.47 -6.69 15.95
N LEU A 90 -16.86 -6.25 14.86
CA LEU A 90 -15.68 -5.38 14.90
C LEU A 90 -16.09 -3.95 15.27
N ILE A 91 -15.42 -3.34 16.25
CA ILE A 91 -15.54 -1.91 16.54
C ILE A 91 -14.34 -1.20 15.91
N THR A 92 -14.59 -0.06 15.25
CA THR A 92 -13.57 0.70 14.53
C THR A 92 -13.43 2.13 15.06
N VAL A 93 -12.29 2.74 14.77
CA VAL A 93 -11.98 4.15 15.06
C VAL A 93 -11.38 4.77 13.81
N GLU A 94 -11.84 5.97 13.48
CA GLU A 94 -11.24 6.79 12.43
C GLU A 94 -10.15 7.67 13.02
N GLU A 95 -9.01 7.72 12.33
CA GLU A 95 -7.87 8.59 12.64
C GLU A 95 -7.70 9.65 11.54
N TYR A 96 -6.74 10.54 11.75
CA TYR A 96 -6.43 11.62 10.81
C TYR A 96 -6.27 11.12 9.37
N GLY A 97 -6.85 11.86 8.42
CA GLY A 97 -6.81 11.56 6.99
C GLY A 97 -7.73 10.42 6.57
N GLY A 98 -8.81 10.16 7.32
CA GLY A 98 -9.84 9.16 6.98
C GLY A 98 -9.40 7.71 7.20
N ARG A 99 -8.26 7.47 7.82
CA ARG A 99 -7.74 6.11 8.08
C ARG A 99 -8.53 5.43 9.16
N VAL A 100 -9.05 4.25 8.88
CA VAL A 100 -9.86 3.50 9.85
C VAL A 100 -9.12 2.27 10.35
N TYR A 101 -9.12 2.10 11.66
CA TYR A 101 -8.49 0.98 12.35
C TYR A 101 -9.50 0.25 13.26
N PRO A 102 -9.28 -1.02 13.61
CA PRO A 102 -10.01 -1.62 14.73
C PRO A 102 -9.71 -0.83 16.01
N LEU A 103 -10.71 -0.65 16.87
CA LEU A 103 -10.57 0.08 18.15
C LEU A 103 -9.46 -0.51 19.03
N SER A 104 -9.21 -1.80 18.92
CA SER A 104 -8.12 -2.51 19.62
C SER A 104 -6.72 -2.15 19.07
N HIS A 105 -6.63 -1.43 17.95
CA HIS A 105 -5.39 -1.19 17.21
C HIS A 105 -4.59 -2.48 16.91
N SER A 106 -5.28 -3.60 16.72
CA SER A 106 -4.68 -4.90 16.44
C SER A 106 -5.32 -5.55 15.21
N ALA A 107 -4.50 -5.91 14.24
CA ALA A 107 -4.94 -6.65 13.06
C ALA A 107 -5.53 -8.03 13.40
N ASN A 108 -5.18 -8.60 14.56
CA ASN A 108 -5.78 -9.85 15.02
C ASN A 108 -7.30 -9.72 15.19
N SER A 109 -7.80 -8.59 15.72
CA SER A 109 -9.25 -8.39 15.89
C SER A 109 -10.01 -8.49 14.58
N VAL A 110 -9.43 -7.97 13.47
CA VAL A 110 -10.04 -8.08 12.14
C VAL A 110 -10.03 -9.54 11.67
N LEU A 111 -8.92 -10.25 11.84
CA LEU A 111 -8.81 -11.65 11.42
C LEU A 111 -9.71 -12.56 12.27
N ASP A 112 -9.85 -12.30 13.57
CA ASP A 112 -10.67 -13.12 14.46
C ASP A 112 -12.16 -13.04 14.10
N VAL A 113 -12.70 -11.83 13.84
CA VAL A 113 -14.11 -11.71 13.40
C VAL A 113 -14.35 -12.37 12.05
N LEU A 114 -13.39 -12.33 11.12
CA LEU A 114 -13.48 -13.04 9.85
C LEU A 114 -13.45 -14.56 10.05
N ARG A 115 -12.59 -15.09 10.93
CA ARG A 115 -12.53 -16.53 11.25
C ARG A 115 -13.84 -17.01 11.87
N PHE A 116 -14.38 -16.31 12.86
CA PHE A 116 -15.67 -16.66 13.45
C PHE A 116 -16.79 -16.65 12.42
N ALA A 117 -16.80 -15.67 11.51
CA ALA A 117 -17.80 -15.61 10.44
C ALA A 117 -17.68 -16.81 9.47
N LEU A 118 -16.44 -17.23 9.10
CA LEU A 118 -16.22 -18.41 8.26
C LEU A 118 -16.74 -19.69 8.95
N GLU A 119 -16.41 -19.88 10.22
CA GLU A 119 -16.87 -21.03 11.01
C GLU A 119 -18.41 -21.06 11.09
N GLN A 120 -19.05 -19.94 11.40
CA GLN A 120 -20.51 -19.83 11.46
C GLN A 120 -21.19 -20.03 10.10
N SER A 121 -20.52 -19.65 9.01
CA SER A 121 -21.03 -19.81 7.66
C SER A 121 -20.85 -21.21 7.08
N GLY A 122 -20.14 -22.09 7.77
CA GLY A 122 -19.84 -23.45 7.31
C GLY A 122 -18.81 -23.51 6.17
N VAL A 123 -17.99 -22.48 6.03
CA VAL A 123 -16.91 -22.45 5.03
C VAL A 123 -15.80 -23.40 5.46
N GLU A 124 -15.42 -24.33 4.58
CA GLU A 124 -14.30 -25.24 4.79
C GLU A 124 -12.97 -24.54 4.50
N VAL A 125 -12.05 -24.48 5.45
CA VAL A 125 -10.72 -23.87 5.25
C VAL A 125 -9.66 -24.96 5.23
N LYS A 126 -9.01 -25.18 4.09
CA LYS A 126 -7.87 -26.09 3.91
C LYS A 126 -6.57 -25.26 3.93
N SER A 127 -5.95 -25.15 5.10
CA SER A 127 -4.62 -24.54 5.27
C SER A 127 -3.51 -25.50 4.84
N ALA A 128 -2.30 -24.99 4.60
CA ALA A 128 -1.16 -25.71 4.08
C ALA A 128 -1.47 -26.46 2.76
N THR A 129 -2.39 -25.91 1.94
CA THR A 129 -2.84 -26.53 0.68
C THR A 129 -2.58 -25.56 -0.47
N SER A 130 -1.59 -25.86 -1.30
CA SER A 130 -1.21 -25.06 -2.47
C SER A 130 -1.96 -25.54 -3.71
N ALA A 131 -2.63 -24.64 -4.41
CA ALA A 131 -3.06 -24.90 -5.78
C ALA A 131 -1.84 -24.84 -6.71
N ARG A 132 -1.62 -25.89 -7.49
CA ARG A 132 -0.50 -26.04 -8.43
C ARG A 132 -0.90 -25.81 -9.88
N GLU A 133 -2.11 -26.23 -10.22
CA GLU A 133 -2.69 -26.11 -11.54
C GLU A 133 -4.21 -25.91 -11.41
N ILE A 134 -4.78 -25.19 -12.35
CA ILE A 134 -6.23 -25.07 -12.50
C ILE A 134 -6.58 -25.30 -13.97
N TYR A 135 -7.61 -26.06 -14.22
CA TYR A 135 -8.13 -26.28 -15.56
C TYR A 135 -9.63 -26.52 -15.53
N ARG A 136 -10.27 -26.43 -16.69
CA ARG A 136 -11.68 -26.74 -16.85
C ARG A 136 -11.84 -28.01 -17.65
N ASP A 137 -12.72 -28.90 -17.20
CA ASP A 137 -13.13 -30.12 -17.88
C ASP A 137 -14.65 -30.19 -18.02
N ASP A 138 -15.17 -31.34 -18.43
CA ASP A 138 -16.62 -31.59 -18.63
C ASP A 138 -17.41 -31.54 -17.31
N THR A 139 -16.75 -31.65 -16.15
CA THR A 139 -17.36 -31.65 -14.82
C THR A 139 -17.34 -30.27 -14.14
N GLY A 140 -16.62 -29.31 -14.72
CA GLY A 140 -16.48 -27.96 -14.17
C GLY A 140 -15.02 -27.54 -14.04
N TRP A 141 -14.65 -26.93 -12.91
CA TRP A 141 -13.28 -26.53 -12.60
C TRP A 141 -12.58 -27.61 -11.78
N ALA A 142 -11.34 -27.91 -12.13
CA ALA A 142 -10.44 -28.75 -11.37
C ALA A 142 -9.29 -27.92 -10.81
N VAL A 143 -8.98 -28.11 -9.52
CA VAL A 143 -7.85 -27.51 -8.80
C VAL A 143 -6.94 -28.61 -8.32
N VAL A 144 -5.77 -28.73 -8.93
CA VAL A 144 -4.72 -29.69 -8.54
C VAL A 144 -3.95 -29.11 -7.36
N THR A 145 -3.85 -29.88 -6.28
CA THR A 145 -3.05 -29.55 -5.11
C THR A 145 -1.90 -30.55 -4.93
N ASP A 146 -1.06 -30.36 -3.91
CA ASP A 146 0.02 -31.32 -3.60
C ASP A 146 -0.50 -32.71 -3.18
N GLY A 147 -1.76 -32.82 -2.74
CA GLY A 147 -2.32 -34.08 -2.20
C GLY A 147 -3.49 -34.65 -3.01
N GLU A 148 -4.28 -33.82 -3.64
CA GLU A 148 -5.53 -34.23 -4.30
C GLU A 148 -5.92 -33.25 -5.42
N THR A 149 -6.82 -33.69 -6.30
CA THR A 149 -7.52 -32.81 -7.24
C THR A 149 -8.94 -32.56 -6.72
N LEU A 150 -9.30 -31.28 -6.55
CA LEU A 150 -10.61 -30.85 -6.10
C LEU A 150 -11.41 -30.32 -7.28
N HIS A 151 -12.70 -30.68 -7.36
CA HIS A 151 -13.61 -30.21 -8.41
C HIS A 151 -14.62 -29.20 -7.85
N CYS A 152 -14.98 -28.19 -8.65
CA CYS A 152 -15.98 -27.20 -8.29
C CYS A 152 -16.70 -26.64 -9.51
N ASP A 153 -17.88 -26.06 -9.27
CA ASP A 153 -18.69 -25.40 -10.29
C ASP A 153 -18.20 -23.97 -10.58
N LYS A 154 -17.69 -23.30 -9.55
CA LYS A 154 -17.17 -21.92 -9.61
C LYS A 154 -15.83 -21.81 -8.91
N LEU A 155 -14.93 -21.04 -9.51
CA LEU A 155 -13.57 -20.87 -9.00
C LEU A 155 -13.26 -19.38 -8.82
N ILE A 156 -12.81 -18.99 -7.63
CA ILE A 156 -12.33 -17.63 -7.31
C ILE A 156 -10.83 -17.69 -7.03
N VAL A 157 -10.03 -16.93 -7.77
CA VAL A 157 -8.58 -16.83 -7.56
C VAL A 157 -8.27 -15.50 -6.85
N ALA A 158 -7.79 -15.59 -5.62
CA ALA A 158 -7.54 -14.48 -4.70
C ALA A 158 -6.13 -14.57 -4.07
N CYS A 159 -5.12 -15.00 -4.85
CA CYS A 159 -3.77 -15.31 -4.37
C CYS A 159 -2.96 -14.09 -3.91
N GLY A 160 -3.43 -12.85 -4.21
CA GLY A 160 -2.69 -11.63 -3.95
C GLY A 160 -1.52 -11.43 -4.92
N GLY A 161 -0.61 -10.50 -4.59
CA GLY A 161 0.55 -10.13 -5.39
C GLY A 161 1.87 -10.64 -4.83
N ALA A 162 2.97 -10.23 -5.47
CA ALA A 162 4.35 -10.62 -5.11
C ALA A 162 4.90 -9.91 -3.86
N ALA A 163 4.27 -8.81 -3.43
CA ALA A 163 4.75 -8.01 -2.30
C ALA A 163 4.60 -8.74 -0.96
N GLY A 164 5.61 -8.57 -0.08
CA GLY A 164 5.64 -9.19 1.24
C GLY A 164 5.92 -10.69 1.20
N ALA A 165 6.97 -11.11 0.50
CA ALA A 165 7.32 -12.52 0.31
C ALA A 165 7.39 -13.31 1.64
N LYS A 166 7.94 -12.71 2.70
CA LYS A 166 7.98 -13.30 4.06
C LYS A 166 6.60 -13.53 4.68
N LEU A 167 5.59 -12.83 4.17
CA LEU A 167 4.20 -12.87 4.63
C LEU A 167 3.31 -13.72 3.72
N GLY A 168 3.86 -14.30 2.66
CA GLY A 168 3.14 -15.13 1.71
C GLY A 168 2.88 -14.48 0.36
N GLY A 169 3.45 -13.31 0.08
CA GLY A 169 3.48 -12.73 -1.27
C GLY A 169 4.23 -13.64 -2.23
N VAL A 170 3.61 -14.02 -3.35
CA VAL A 170 4.16 -14.92 -4.36
C VAL A 170 3.60 -14.62 -5.73
N SER A 171 4.26 -15.14 -6.76
CA SER A 171 3.84 -15.03 -8.15
C SER A 171 2.95 -16.18 -8.63
N ASP A 172 2.63 -17.15 -7.77
CA ASP A 172 1.94 -18.39 -8.16
C ASP A 172 0.58 -18.13 -8.80
N GLY A 173 -0.19 -17.14 -8.29
CA GLY A 173 -1.48 -16.78 -8.86
C GLY A 173 -1.42 -16.32 -10.32
N TYR A 174 -0.33 -15.67 -10.71
CA TYR A 174 -0.12 -15.26 -12.11
C TYR A 174 0.13 -16.48 -13.01
N GLU A 175 0.88 -17.46 -12.52
CA GLU A 175 1.19 -18.67 -13.28
C GLU A 175 -0.04 -19.60 -13.40
N LEU A 176 -0.94 -19.62 -12.42
CA LEU A 176 -2.22 -20.35 -12.51
C LEU A 176 -3.12 -19.81 -13.64
N LEU A 177 -3.14 -18.48 -13.84
CA LEU A 177 -4.03 -17.83 -14.80
C LEU A 177 -3.45 -17.75 -16.23
N LYS A 178 -2.14 -17.86 -16.37
CA LYS A 178 -1.46 -17.75 -17.67
C LYS A 178 -1.88 -18.82 -18.70
N PRO A 179 -1.99 -20.12 -18.36
CA PRO A 179 -2.46 -21.13 -19.31
C PRO A 179 -3.91 -20.90 -19.78
N LEU A 180 -4.71 -20.17 -19.00
CA LEU A 180 -6.10 -19.84 -19.32
C LEU A 180 -6.22 -18.60 -20.23
N GLY A 181 -5.11 -18.05 -20.74
CA GLY A 181 -5.07 -16.92 -21.65
C GLY A 181 -4.98 -15.55 -20.98
N HIS A 182 -4.95 -15.48 -19.66
CA HIS A 182 -4.79 -14.22 -18.94
C HIS A 182 -3.33 -13.74 -18.95
N LYS A 183 -3.12 -12.49 -19.30
CA LYS A 183 -1.82 -11.83 -19.33
C LYS A 183 -1.66 -10.92 -18.14
N ARG A 184 -0.44 -10.71 -17.70
CA ARG A 184 -0.11 -9.73 -16.66
C ARG A 184 0.68 -8.53 -17.20
N THR A 185 0.67 -7.44 -16.48
CA THR A 185 1.53 -6.27 -16.66
C THR A 185 2.91 -6.49 -16.04
N GLY A 186 3.80 -5.51 -16.13
CA GLY A 186 5.02 -5.49 -15.35
C GLY A 186 4.68 -5.43 -13.86
N LEU A 187 5.43 -6.16 -13.03
CA LEU A 187 5.26 -6.11 -11.59
C LEU A 187 6.34 -5.24 -10.96
N TYR A 188 5.95 -4.32 -10.08
CA TYR A 188 6.83 -3.39 -9.40
C TYR A 188 6.50 -3.33 -7.91
N PRO A 189 7.50 -3.20 -7.01
CA PRO A 189 7.23 -2.95 -5.60
C PRO A 189 6.60 -1.57 -5.42
N SER A 190 5.54 -1.49 -4.64
CA SER A 190 4.83 -0.25 -4.28
C SER A 190 4.61 -0.17 -2.78
N LEU A 191 4.39 1.04 -2.26
CA LEU A 191 4.37 1.35 -0.83
C LEU A 191 5.61 0.78 -0.14
N VAL A 192 6.75 1.22 -0.63
CA VAL A 192 8.06 0.67 -0.28
C VAL A 192 9.07 1.79 -0.01
N GLN A 193 10.07 1.50 0.79
CA GLN A 193 11.17 2.42 1.09
C GLN A 193 11.92 2.82 -0.19
N LEU A 194 12.28 4.10 -0.29
CA LEU A 194 13.14 4.65 -1.33
C LEU A 194 14.61 4.58 -0.90
N ILE A 195 15.46 4.06 -1.77
CA ILE A 195 16.91 3.99 -1.56
C ILE A 195 17.56 5.22 -2.21
N THR A 196 18.33 5.96 -1.42
CA THR A 196 19.03 7.17 -1.87
C THR A 196 20.52 7.06 -1.58
N GLU A 197 21.30 8.05 -2.04
CA GLU A 197 22.66 8.20 -1.56
C GLU A 197 22.67 8.35 -0.03
N PRO A 198 23.50 7.56 0.70
CA PRO A 198 23.37 7.43 2.16
C PRO A 198 24.01 8.55 2.96
N GLU A 199 24.68 9.50 2.32
CA GLU A 199 25.47 10.56 3.00
C GLU A 199 24.66 11.28 4.09
N TYR A 200 23.46 11.76 3.75
CA TYR A 200 22.60 12.49 4.69
C TYR A 200 21.62 11.57 5.44
N PRO A 201 20.91 10.66 4.79
CA PRO A 201 19.91 9.80 5.46
C PRO A 201 20.49 8.98 6.61
N ARG A 202 21.70 8.41 6.45
CA ARG A 202 22.35 7.61 7.51
C ARG A 202 22.52 8.40 8.80
N SER A 203 22.92 9.69 8.71
CA SER A 203 23.08 10.56 9.88
C SER A 203 21.75 10.90 10.55
N LEU A 204 20.65 10.75 9.84
CA LEU A 204 19.29 11.04 10.27
C LEU A 204 18.47 9.79 10.63
N LYS A 205 19.07 8.60 10.61
CA LYS A 205 18.34 7.35 10.90
C LYS A 205 17.39 7.49 12.09
N GLY A 206 16.11 7.14 11.86
CA GLY A 206 15.05 7.20 12.85
C GLY A 206 14.41 8.59 13.04
N VAL A 207 14.96 9.65 12.44
CA VAL A 207 14.34 10.98 12.44
C VAL A 207 13.10 10.94 11.56
N ARG A 208 12.02 11.57 12.04
CA ARG A 208 10.76 11.77 11.32
C ARG A 208 10.49 13.27 11.18
N ALA A 209 9.95 13.66 10.06
CA ALA A 209 9.53 15.03 9.80
C ALA A 209 8.39 15.06 8.78
N ASP A 210 7.39 15.89 9.02
CA ASP A 210 6.39 16.16 8.00
C ASP A 210 7.00 16.98 6.87
N CYS A 211 6.66 16.62 5.64
CA CYS A 211 7.14 17.33 4.46
C CYS A 211 6.16 17.20 3.29
N ARG A 212 6.37 18.05 2.29
CA ARG A 212 5.96 17.77 0.92
C ARG A 212 7.14 17.09 0.22
N LEU A 213 6.94 15.88 -0.27
CA LEU A 213 7.93 15.10 -0.99
C LEU A 213 7.59 15.08 -2.48
N ARG A 214 8.54 15.47 -3.33
CA ARG A 214 8.42 15.45 -4.78
C ARG A 214 9.43 14.49 -5.38
N LEU A 215 8.99 13.69 -6.35
CA LEU A 215 9.83 12.83 -7.17
C LEU A 215 10.05 13.50 -8.53
N PHE A 216 11.30 13.58 -8.95
CA PHE A 216 11.70 14.22 -10.21
C PHE A 216 12.35 13.23 -11.17
N SER A 217 12.08 13.43 -12.47
CA SER A 217 12.82 12.84 -13.60
C SER A 217 13.20 13.95 -14.58
N GLY A 218 14.47 14.13 -14.88
CA GLY A 218 14.93 15.15 -15.84
C GLY A 218 14.49 16.58 -15.52
N GLY A 219 14.13 16.88 -14.26
CA GLY A 219 13.63 18.19 -13.85
C GLY A 219 12.10 18.31 -13.77
N GLU A 220 11.35 17.37 -14.30
CA GLU A 220 9.89 17.30 -14.22
C GLU A 220 9.43 16.55 -12.97
N VAL A 221 8.33 16.99 -12.35
CA VAL A 221 7.70 16.32 -11.21
C VAL A 221 6.89 15.13 -11.72
N LEU A 222 7.29 13.91 -11.35
CA LEU A 222 6.55 12.68 -11.66
C LEU A 222 5.47 12.35 -10.64
N ALA A 223 5.72 12.65 -9.38
CA ALA A 223 4.79 12.41 -8.28
C ALA A 223 5.06 13.37 -7.12
N GLU A 224 4.03 13.69 -6.38
CA GLU A 224 4.10 14.49 -5.17
C GLU A 224 3.22 13.86 -4.09
N SER A 225 3.69 13.91 -2.84
CA SER A 225 2.92 13.51 -1.67
C SER A 225 3.20 14.46 -0.50
N ARG A 226 2.27 14.52 0.45
CA ARG A 226 2.44 15.25 1.70
C ARG A 226 2.20 14.32 2.89
N GLY A 227 3.16 14.27 3.82
CA GLY A 227 3.05 13.45 5.01
C GLY A 227 4.37 13.28 5.74
N GLU A 228 4.37 12.37 6.70
CA GLU A 228 5.57 12.02 7.46
C GLU A 228 6.60 11.32 6.56
N LEU A 229 7.82 11.82 6.57
CA LEU A 229 9.01 11.22 6.01
C LEU A 229 9.87 10.67 7.14
N GLN A 230 10.28 9.42 7.05
CA GLN A 230 11.18 8.78 8.00
C GLN A 230 12.52 8.49 7.34
N PHE A 231 13.62 8.95 7.93
CA PHE A 231 14.96 8.64 7.47
C PHE A 231 15.43 7.25 7.95
N THR A 232 16.12 6.52 7.08
CA THR A 232 16.67 5.18 7.32
C THR A 232 18.18 5.17 7.07
N ASP A 233 18.85 4.01 7.18
CA ASP A 233 20.30 3.91 6.94
C ASP A 233 20.70 4.22 5.49
N ASN A 234 19.81 3.92 4.55
CA ASN A 234 20.11 3.95 3.11
C ASN A 234 19.07 4.75 2.29
N GLY A 235 18.22 5.55 2.94
CA GLY A 235 17.23 6.32 2.24
C GLY A 235 16.10 6.85 3.11
N VAL A 236 14.88 6.83 2.58
CA VAL A 236 13.69 7.37 3.24
C VAL A 236 12.50 6.44 3.13
N SER A 237 11.65 6.44 4.14
CA SER A 237 10.44 5.66 4.31
C SER A 237 9.32 6.55 4.86
N GLY A 238 8.21 5.96 5.23
CA GLY A 238 7.03 6.68 5.77
C GLY A 238 6.00 7.00 4.69
N PRO A 239 4.82 7.49 5.08
CA PRO A 239 3.70 7.72 4.17
C PRO A 239 4.07 8.54 2.93
N ALA A 240 4.78 9.66 3.09
CA ALA A 240 5.19 10.50 1.95
C ALA A 240 6.09 9.75 0.95
N ALA A 241 7.01 8.90 1.44
CA ALA A 241 7.86 8.09 0.59
C ALA A 241 7.08 6.95 -0.08
N PHE A 242 6.13 6.35 0.63
CA PHE A 242 5.32 5.25 0.11
C PHE A 242 4.46 5.70 -1.06
N ASP A 243 3.78 6.83 -0.98
CA ASP A 243 2.92 7.33 -2.06
C ASP A 243 3.70 7.59 -3.37
N VAL A 244 4.91 8.14 -3.28
CA VAL A 244 5.72 8.38 -4.48
C VAL A 244 6.50 7.13 -4.94
N SER A 245 6.53 6.05 -4.14
CA SER A 245 7.34 4.86 -4.43
C SER A 245 6.89 4.09 -5.67
N ARG A 246 5.60 4.09 -5.98
CA ARG A 246 5.05 3.51 -7.21
C ARG A 246 5.68 4.15 -8.45
N ALA A 247 5.63 5.47 -8.52
CA ALA A 247 6.25 6.23 -9.61
C ALA A 247 7.78 6.07 -9.63
N ALA A 248 8.41 5.96 -8.46
CA ALA A 248 9.84 5.70 -8.35
C ALA A 248 10.24 4.31 -8.90
N SER A 249 9.42 3.28 -8.64
CA SER A 249 9.66 1.91 -9.11
C SER A 249 9.46 1.75 -10.63
N THR A 250 8.57 2.55 -11.22
CA THR A 250 8.24 2.49 -12.66
C THR A 250 8.98 3.53 -13.50
N GLY A 251 9.49 4.60 -12.89
CA GLY A 251 10.02 5.80 -13.58
C GLY A 251 11.43 5.67 -14.15
N GLY A 252 12.08 4.51 -14.03
CA GLY A 252 13.39 4.25 -14.63
C GLY A 252 14.58 4.78 -13.84
N LYS A 253 15.59 5.32 -14.54
CA LYS A 253 16.86 5.78 -13.95
C LYS A 253 16.95 7.31 -13.90
N GLY A 254 17.87 7.83 -13.08
CA GLY A 254 18.15 9.27 -13.00
C GLY A 254 17.15 10.07 -12.18
N LEU A 255 16.40 9.40 -11.32
CA LEU A 255 15.42 10.02 -10.45
C LEU A 255 16.05 10.72 -9.24
N SER A 256 15.38 11.74 -8.73
CA SER A 256 15.70 12.38 -7.45
C SER A 256 14.44 12.71 -6.69
N ILE A 257 14.55 12.77 -5.37
CA ILE A 257 13.49 13.26 -4.49
C ILE A 257 13.89 14.60 -3.89
N GLU A 258 12.91 15.43 -3.60
CA GLU A 258 13.08 16.71 -2.94
C GLU A 258 12.06 16.84 -1.81
N ALA A 259 12.55 17.06 -0.59
CA ALA A 259 11.70 17.25 0.58
C ALA A 259 11.62 18.74 0.95
N ASP A 260 10.39 19.26 1.07
CA ASP A 260 10.05 20.59 1.57
C ASP A 260 9.48 20.45 2.98
N PHE A 261 10.28 20.79 4.00
CA PHE A 261 9.90 20.71 5.42
C PHE A 261 9.11 21.93 5.89
N PHE A 262 8.91 22.93 5.02
CA PHE A 262 8.12 24.13 5.28
C PHE A 262 7.06 24.30 4.18
N ALA A 263 6.30 23.25 3.89
CA ALA A 263 5.39 23.20 2.76
C ALA A 263 4.34 24.34 2.72
N ASP A 264 3.96 24.86 3.89
CA ASP A 264 2.94 25.92 4.02
C ASP A 264 3.55 27.35 4.00
N TYR A 265 4.88 27.47 3.87
CA TYR A 265 5.57 28.76 3.89
C TYR A 265 6.32 28.97 2.58
N SER A 266 6.41 30.25 2.14
CA SER A 266 7.29 30.62 1.03
C SER A 266 8.78 30.66 1.48
N VAL A 267 9.70 30.67 0.53
CA VAL A 267 11.14 30.88 0.82
C VAL A 267 11.37 32.19 1.54
N GLU A 268 10.65 33.24 1.13
CA GLU A 268 10.74 34.58 1.73
C GLU A 268 10.26 34.57 3.19
N ALA A 269 9.16 33.86 3.47
CA ALA A 269 8.62 33.74 4.84
C ALA A 269 9.63 32.99 5.76
N VAL A 270 10.18 31.87 5.28
CA VAL A 270 11.21 31.13 6.06
C VAL A 270 12.47 31.98 6.24
N THR A 271 12.91 32.72 5.20
CA THR A 271 14.04 33.64 5.30
C THR A 271 13.78 34.72 6.35
N ALA A 272 12.58 35.32 6.35
CA ALA A 272 12.20 36.34 7.35
C ALA A 272 12.23 35.78 8.78
N MET A 273 11.74 34.55 9.00
CA MET A 273 11.84 33.88 10.31
C MET A 273 13.30 33.69 10.76
N LEU A 274 14.18 33.32 9.86
CA LEU A 274 15.62 33.18 10.18
C LEU A 274 16.29 34.52 10.44
N CYS A 275 15.97 35.58 9.69
CA CYS A 275 16.46 36.95 9.95
C CYS A 275 16.00 37.45 11.33
N GLN A 276 14.71 37.30 11.65
CA GLN A 276 14.17 37.67 12.94
C GLN A 276 14.86 36.91 14.09
N ARG A 277 15.18 35.63 13.88
CA ARG A 277 15.89 34.83 14.86
C ARG A 277 17.33 35.32 15.07
N ARG A 278 18.04 35.68 14.00
CA ARG A 278 19.37 36.29 14.06
C ARG A 278 19.36 37.56 14.89
N GLU A 279 18.34 38.40 14.74
CA GLU A 279 18.21 39.64 15.50
C GLU A 279 17.90 39.40 16.97
N LYS A 280 16.97 38.48 17.28
CA LYS A 280 16.53 38.21 18.65
C LYS A 280 17.48 37.39 19.48
N LEU A 281 18.25 36.49 18.85
CA LEU A 281 19.13 35.51 19.51
C LEU A 281 20.54 35.52 18.89
N PRO A 282 21.24 36.67 18.80
CA PRO A 282 22.45 36.86 18.03
C PRO A 282 23.62 35.98 18.47
N GLU A 283 23.60 35.48 19.70
CA GLU A 283 24.67 34.65 20.27
C GLU A 283 24.49 33.14 20.00
N LEU A 284 23.37 32.73 19.40
CA LEU A 284 23.23 31.34 18.94
C LEU A 284 24.29 31.02 17.87
N THR A 285 24.66 29.75 17.78
CA THR A 285 25.45 29.24 16.65
C THR A 285 24.57 28.84 15.48
N ALA A 286 25.14 28.79 14.28
CA ALA A 286 24.46 28.33 13.08
C ALA A 286 23.82 26.95 13.28
N THR A 287 24.49 26.06 14.04
CA THR A 287 23.99 24.74 14.43
C THR A 287 22.58 24.77 15.02
N ASP A 288 22.25 25.80 15.79
CA ASP A 288 21.01 25.89 16.57
C ASP A 288 19.97 26.82 15.95
N ILE A 289 20.25 27.45 14.80
CA ILE A 289 19.35 28.41 14.16
C ILE A 289 17.98 27.80 13.80
N LEU A 290 17.90 26.50 13.56
CA LEU A 290 16.65 25.77 13.25
C LEU A 290 16.02 25.06 14.47
N ALA A 291 16.61 25.22 15.67
CA ALA A 291 16.09 24.61 16.89
C ALA A 291 14.67 25.13 17.21
N GLY A 292 13.74 24.25 17.52
CA GLY A 292 12.33 24.59 17.74
C GLY A 292 11.50 24.82 16.45
N MET A 293 12.14 24.81 15.28
CA MET A 293 11.47 24.85 13.96
C MET A 293 11.43 23.45 13.30
N LEU A 294 12.51 22.67 13.43
CA LEU A 294 12.65 21.32 12.93
C LEU A 294 13.24 20.41 14.01
N HIS A 295 13.16 19.09 13.77
CA HIS A 295 13.89 18.13 14.58
C HIS A 295 15.39 18.51 14.63
N ASN A 296 16.01 18.52 15.81
CA ASN A 296 17.37 19.03 16.02
C ASN A 296 18.41 18.42 15.06
N ARG A 297 18.42 17.08 14.90
CA ARG A 297 19.34 16.40 13.99
C ARG A 297 19.10 16.81 12.52
N LEU A 298 17.85 17.03 12.12
CA LEU A 298 17.50 17.50 10.78
C LEU A 298 18.02 18.92 10.56
N GLY A 299 17.81 19.82 11.53
CA GLY A 299 18.34 21.18 11.47
C GLY A 299 19.87 21.20 11.31
N LYS A 300 20.59 20.45 12.13
CA LYS A 300 22.06 20.32 12.03
C LYS A 300 22.54 19.79 10.69
N MET A 301 21.81 18.81 10.13
CA MET A 301 22.11 18.26 8.81
C MET A 301 21.92 19.31 7.70
N LEU A 302 20.85 20.13 7.78
CA LEU A 302 20.62 21.20 6.79
C LEU A 302 21.71 22.28 6.84
N ILE A 303 22.28 22.58 8.01
CA ILE A 303 23.47 23.45 8.13
C ILE A 303 24.65 22.83 7.39
N LYS A 304 24.94 21.54 7.60
CA LYS A 304 25.98 20.81 6.86
C LYS A 304 25.70 20.81 5.35
N TYR A 305 24.45 20.58 4.93
CA TYR A 305 24.01 20.56 3.52
C TYR A 305 24.25 21.90 2.82
N THR A 306 24.12 23.03 3.53
CA THR A 306 24.37 24.37 3.00
C THR A 306 25.82 24.81 3.14
N ALA A 307 26.70 23.96 3.66
CA ALA A 307 28.11 24.25 3.92
C ALA A 307 28.36 25.50 4.80
N LEU A 308 27.40 25.82 5.67
CA LEU A 308 27.58 26.89 6.67
C LEU A 308 28.52 26.38 7.77
N ASP A 309 29.34 27.30 8.29
CA ASP A 309 30.15 26.99 9.49
C ASP A 309 29.21 26.79 10.69
N ALA A 310 29.16 25.56 11.20
CA ALA A 310 28.28 25.16 12.27
C ALA A 310 28.49 25.97 13.57
N ASN A 311 29.70 26.43 13.81
CA ASN A 311 30.09 27.19 15.02
C ASN A 311 29.99 28.70 14.85
N ALA A 312 29.70 29.20 13.64
CA ALA A 312 29.58 30.64 13.40
C ALA A 312 28.42 31.21 14.21
N PRO A 313 28.62 32.32 14.96
CA PRO A 313 27.53 33.05 15.60
C PRO A 313 26.51 33.50 14.54
N ILE A 314 25.21 33.31 14.78
CA ILE A 314 24.21 33.62 13.75
C ILE A 314 24.16 35.09 13.36
N LYS A 315 24.59 35.99 14.22
CA LYS A 315 24.75 37.44 13.93
C LYS A 315 25.70 37.72 12.77
N THR A 316 26.60 36.79 12.45
CA THR A 316 27.57 36.96 11.36
C THR A 316 27.05 36.42 10.03
N LEU A 317 25.90 35.71 10.02
CA LEU A 317 25.30 35.16 8.82
C LEU A 317 24.65 36.30 7.99
N THR A 318 24.99 36.31 6.71
CA THR A 318 24.39 37.26 5.74
C THR A 318 22.99 36.84 5.33
N ASP A 319 22.17 37.79 4.84
CA ASP A 319 20.84 37.49 4.30
C ASP A 319 20.89 36.48 3.16
N ARG A 320 21.95 36.51 2.34
CA ARG A 320 22.18 35.50 1.28
C ARG A 320 22.33 34.10 1.84
N GLN A 321 23.07 33.95 2.95
CA GLN A 321 23.27 32.65 3.61
C GLN A 321 21.97 32.16 4.26
N LEU A 322 21.21 33.04 4.90
CA LEU A 322 19.89 32.71 5.47
C LEU A 322 18.87 32.31 4.39
N THR A 323 18.87 33.01 3.25
CA THR A 323 18.04 32.64 2.10
C THR A 323 18.46 31.27 1.51
N ALA A 324 19.75 30.99 1.44
CA ALA A 324 20.24 29.69 0.98
C ALA A 324 19.80 28.55 1.95
N LEU A 325 19.86 28.80 3.25
CA LEU A 325 19.35 27.86 4.26
C LEU A 325 17.82 27.67 4.13
N ALA A 326 17.06 28.74 3.95
CA ALA A 326 15.61 28.66 3.73
C ALA A 326 15.26 27.83 2.49
N ARG A 327 16.01 28.02 1.40
CA ARG A 327 15.86 27.20 0.18
C ARG A 327 16.20 25.74 0.44
N ALA A 328 17.24 25.43 1.21
CA ALA A 328 17.60 24.07 1.57
C ALA A 328 16.52 23.41 2.46
N CYS A 329 15.89 24.15 3.36
CA CYS A 329 14.76 23.67 4.17
C CYS A 329 13.54 23.32 3.30
N LYS A 330 13.37 23.99 2.18
CA LYS A 330 12.23 23.82 1.26
C LYS A 330 12.55 22.96 0.03
N GLY A 331 13.80 22.60 -0.16
CA GLY A 331 14.25 21.87 -1.34
C GLY A 331 15.43 20.97 -1.02
N PHE A 332 15.31 20.18 0.05
CA PHE A 332 16.33 19.18 0.40
C PHE A 332 16.29 18.02 -0.58
N ARG A 333 17.28 17.97 -1.46
CA ARG A 333 17.31 17.03 -2.59
C ARG A 333 18.24 15.86 -2.34
N LEU A 334 17.75 14.66 -2.65
CA LEU A 334 18.48 13.40 -2.60
C LEU A 334 18.39 12.69 -3.95
N LYS A 335 19.50 12.17 -4.45
CA LYS A 335 19.52 11.32 -5.62
C LYS A 335 18.94 9.96 -5.26
N LEU A 336 17.98 9.50 -6.06
CA LEU A 336 17.36 8.19 -5.89
C LEU A 336 18.22 7.13 -6.59
N LEU A 337 18.51 6.05 -5.88
CA LEU A 337 19.25 4.89 -6.39
C LEU A 337 18.31 3.75 -6.78
N GLY A 338 17.08 3.76 -6.25
CA GLY A 338 16.05 2.77 -6.50
C GLY A 338 15.05 2.69 -5.35
N THR A 339 14.34 1.58 -5.31
CA THR A 339 13.42 1.23 -4.21
C THR A 339 13.85 -0.09 -3.60
N GLU A 340 13.40 -0.40 -2.39
CA GLU A 340 13.50 -1.74 -1.82
C GLU A 340 12.66 -2.72 -2.67
N GLY A 341 13.03 -4.00 -2.62
CA GLY A 341 12.36 -5.05 -3.39
C GLY A 341 11.02 -5.49 -2.80
N PHE A 342 10.42 -6.49 -3.44
CA PHE A 342 9.14 -7.08 -3.04
C PHE A 342 9.10 -7.63 -1.62
N ASP A 343 10.24 -8.04 -1.05
CA ASP A 343 10.32 -8.54 0.33
C ASP A 343 9.86 -7.49 1.36
N ASN A 344 10.11 -6.22 1.08
CA ASN A 344 9.80 -5.09 1.95
C ASN A 344 8.65 -4.21 1.44
N ALA A 345 8.17 -4.47 0.22
CA ALA A 345 7.01 -3.78 -0.33
C ALA A 345 5.72 -4.23 0.37
N GLN A 346 4.80 -3.29 0.61
CA GLN A 346 3.49 -3.60 1.15
C GLN A 346 2.53 -4.06 0.05
N VAL A 347 2.69 -3.55 -1.17
CA VAL A 347 1.79 -3.73 -2.30
C VAL A 347 2.58 -4.00 -3.58
N THR A 348 1.99 -4.75 -4.48
CA THR A 348 2.45 -4.97 -5.85
C THR A 348 1.72 -4.01 -6.78
N ALA A 349 2.44 -3.12 -7.42
CA ALA A 349 1.94 -2.39 -8.59
C ALA A 349 2.04 -3.28 -9.82
N GLY A 350 0.96 -3.36 -10.60
CA GLY A 350 0.83 -4.34 -11.67
C GLY A 350 0.13 -5.62 -11.22
N GLY A 351 -0.30 -6.43 -12.17
CA GLY A 351 -1.07 -7.65 -11.93
C GLY A 351 -1.64 -8.26 -13.20
N ILE A 352 -2.61 -9.13 -13.07
CA ILE A 352 -3.39 -9.65 -14.20
C ILE A 352 -4.16 -8.51 -14.84
N ARG A 353 -4.06 -8.36 -16.16
CA ARG A 353 -4.72 -7.31 -16.92
C ARG A 353 -6.24 -7.41 -16.77
N THR A 354 -6.85 -6.33 -16.34
CA THR A 354 -8.29 -6.26 -16.06
C THR A 354 -9.18 -6.40 -17.28
N GLY A 355 -8.66 -6.12 -18.49
CA GLY A 355 -9.42 -6.26 -19.75
C GLY A 355 -9.87 -7.69 -20.08
N GLY A 356 -9.39 -8.70 -19.36
CA GLY A 356 -9.86 -10.09 -19.46
C GLY A 356 -11.07 -10.42 -18.59
N PHE A 357 -11.63 -9.45 -17.85
CA PHE A 357 -12.69 -9.66 -16.87
C PHE A 357 -13.83 -8.66 -17.02
N ASN A 358 -15.02 -9.08 -16.63
CA ASN A 358 -16.17 -8.20 -16.49
C ASN A 358 -16.02 -7.32 -15.24
N PRO A 359 -15.98 -5.98 -15.35
CA PRO A 359 -15.84 -5.10 -14.19
C PRO A 359 -17.02 -5.16 -13.21
N GLU A 360 -18.21 -5.57 -13.68
CA GLU A 360 -19.42 -5.65 -12.87
C GLU A 360 -19.50 -6.92 -12.01
N THR A 361 -18.74 -7.99 -12.37
CA THR A 361 -18.82 -9.29 -11.71
C THR A 361 -17.47 -9.88 -11.34
N LEU A 362 -16.38 -9.38 -11.94
CA LEU A 362 -15.01 -9.92 -11.89
C LEU A 362 -14.89 -11.34 -12.50
N GLU A 363 -15.88 -11.77 -13.29
CA GLU A 363 -15.83 -13.03 -14.03
C GLU A 363 -14.94 -12.88 -15.28
N SER A 364 -14.19 -13.92 -15.59
CA SER A 364 -13.38 -13.99 -16.80
C SER A 364 -14.25 -14.00 -18.05
N TRP A 365 -13.92 -13.16 -19.04
CA TRP A 365 -14.52 -13.21 -20.37
C TRP A 365 -14.17 -14.46 -21.16
N PHE A 366 -13.03 -15.11 -20.83
CA PHE A 366 -12.51 -16.24 -21.56
C PHE A 366 -12.95 -17.59 -20.96
N MET A 367 -13.17 -17.60 -19.65
CA MET A 367 -13.33 -18.81 -18.85
C MET A 367 -14.54 -18.65 -17.92
N PRO A 368 -15.75 -19.03 -18.38
CA PRO A 368 -16.96 -18.92 -17.57
C PRO A 368 -16.86 -19.66 -16.22
N GLY A 369 -17.33 -19.03 -15.16
CA GLY A 369 -17.25 -19.54 -13.79
C GLY A 369 -15.90 -19.33 -13.10
N LEU A 370 -14.95 -18.63 -13.75
CA LEU A 370 -13.69 -18.17 -13.16
C LEU A 370 -13.81 -16.70 -12.74
N PHE A 371 -13.52 -16.41 -11.49
CA PHE A 371 -13.49 -15.06 -10.92
C PHE A 371 -12.12 -14.75 -10.37
N VAL A 372 -11.69 -13.48 -10.44
CA VAL A 372 -10.40 -13.04 -9.89
C VAL A 372 -10.61 -11.76 -9.08
N CYS A 373 -10.02 -11.67 -7.89
CA CYS A 373 -10.16 -10.51 -7.02
C CYS A 373 -8.88 -10.14 -6.25
N GLY A 374 -8.88 -8.95 -5.68
CA GLY A 374 -7.79 -8.41 -4.86
C GLY A 374 -6.58 -7.98 -5.68
N GLU A 375 -5.44 -7.95 -4.99
CA GLU A 375 -4.15 -7.48 -5.52
C GLU A 375 -3.58 -8.34 -6.67
N LEU A 376 -4.20 -9.47 -6.99
CA LEU A 376 -3.83 -10.29 -8.14
C LEU A 376 -4.16 -9.59 -9.48
N LEU A 377 -5.22 -8.78 -9.51
CA LEU A 377 -5.57 -7.90 -10.62
C LEU A 377 -4.65 -6.67 -10.65
N ASP A 378 -4.44 -6.10 -11.84
CA ASP A 378 -3.68 -4.86 -12.03
C ASP A 378 -4.45 -3.64 -11.50
N ILE A 379 -4.68 -3.64 -10.19
CA ILE A 379 -5.27 -2.55 -9.40
C ILE A 379 -4.51 -2.47 -8.08
N ASP A 380 -3.82 -1.37 -7.85
CA ASP A 380 -3.17 -1.01 -6.60
C ASP A 380 -3.62 0.38 -6.15
N GLY A 381 -3.59 0.65 -4.85
CA GLY A 381 -4.06 1.92 -4.27
C GLY A 381 -2.98 2.64 -3.51
N ASP A 382 -3.23 3.92 -3.22
CA ASP A 382 -2.39 4.80 -2.39
C ASP A 382 -2.14 4.23 -0.99
N CYS A 383 -1.25 4.88 -0.23
CA CYS A 383 -0.98 4.55 1.16
C CYS A 383 -2.09 5.09 2.06
N GLY A 384 -2.81 4.23 2.78
CA GLY A 384 -3.79 4.73 3.74
C GLY A 384 -5.09 3.97 3.88
N GLY A 385 -5.13 2.67 3.57
CA GLY A 385 -6.33 1.82 3.70
C GLY A 385 -6.99 1.46 2.36
N TYR A 386 -6.57 2.09 1.27
CA TYR A 386 -7.16 1.91 -0.06
C TYR A 386 -6.99 0.49 -0.62
N ASN A 387 -5.83 -0.14 -0.42
CA ASN A 387 -5.56 -1.49 -0.90
C ASN A 387 -6.40 -2.55 -0.18
N LEU A 388 -6.68 -2.37 1.12
CA LEU A 388 -7.61 -3.23 1.83
C LEU A 388 -9.05 -2.95 1.41
N GLN A 389 -9.44 -1.69 1.17
CA GLN A 389 -10.75 -1.37 0.62
C GLN A 389 -10.97 -2.06 -0.74
N TRP A 390 -9.99 -2.04 -1.64
CA TRP A 390 -10.04 -2.80 -2.90
C TRP A 390 -10.19 -4.30 -2.65
N ALA A 391 -9.42 -4.84 -1.70
CA ALA A 391 -9.51 -6.27 -1.37
C ALA A 391 -10.92 -6.66 -0.88
N TRP A 392 -11.53 -5.82 -0.03
CA TRP A 392 -12.90 -6.03 0.44
C TRP A 392 -13.92 -5.90 -0.67
N ALA A 393 -13.88 -4.83 -1.45
CA ALA A 393 -14.84 -4.54 -2.51
C ALA A 393 -14.79 -5.58 -3.63
N SER A 394 -13.59 -5.90 -4.13
CA SER A 394 -13.41 -6.91 -5.17
C SER A 394 -13.74 -8.32 -4.66
N GLY A 395 -13.39 -8.66 -3.42
CA GLY A 395 -13.76 -9.93 -2.81
C GLY A 395 -15.29 -10.08 -2.67
N ARG A 396 -15.94 -9.01 -2.21
CA ARG A 396 -17.42 -8.97 -2.12
C ARG A 396 -18.07 -9.16 -3.47
N LEU A 397 -17.54 -8.50 -4.51
CA LEU A 397 -18.08 -8.59 -5.86
C LEU A 397 -17.87 -9.98 -6.47
N ALA A 398 -16.66 -10.54 -6.42
CA ALA A 398 -16.36 -11.88 -6.93
C ALA A 398 -17.16 -12.97 -6.23
N GLY A 399 -17.37 -12.84 -4.90
CA GLY A 399 -18.14 -13.80 -4.11
C GLY A 399 -19.63 -13.86 -4.45
N ARG A 400 -20.18 -12.87 -5.16
CA ARG A 400 -21.55 -12.92 -5.72
C ARG A 400 -21.70 -13.88 -6.89
N LEU A 401 -20.59 -14.28 -7.53
CA LEU A 401 -20.54 -15.28 -8.60
C LEU A 401 -21.35 -14.91 -9.85
N GLY A 402 -21.40 -13.62 -10.17
CA GLY A 402 -22.09 -13.11 -11.37
C GLY A 402 -23.54 -12.68 -11.15
N LEU A 403 -24.02 -12.66 -9.89
CA LEU A 403 -25.37 -12.23 -9.50
C LEU A 403 -25.43 -10.72 -9.26
#